data_5479dadb4a6426f1944debb55baa08b5
#
_entry.id   5479dadb4a6426f1944debb55baa08b5
#
_cell.length_a   1.000
_cell.length_b   1.000
_cell.length_c   1.000
_cell.angle_alpha   90.00
_cell.angle_beta   90.00
_cell.angle_gamma   90.00
#
_symmetry.space_group_name_H-M   'P 1'
#
loop_
_entity.id
_entity.type
_entity.pdbx_description
1 polymer ?
#
loop_
_entity_poly.entity_id
_entity_poly.type
_entity_poly.pdbx_seq_one_letter_code
_entity_poly.pdbx_strand_id
1 'polypeptide(L)'
;MTEHPVTPRELRIDDRSYRYYPLDTVASPEQLGRMPLCIKLLLENLLRQGAGGSDSGMAQLRALAHWPPDVGGSMEIAFAPARVVLQDFTGVPAIVDLAAMRDALETLGGDPRRINPQVPVDLVIDHSVQVDAFGSASAQALNTRREYERNGERYAFLRWGQRAFDNFSVVPPGTGIVHQVNLEYLARVVVTG
;
A
#
# COMPACT_ATOMS: atom_id res chain seq x y z
N MET A 1 21.99 -8.40 5.40
CA MET A 1 21.13 -9.25 4.54
C MET A 1 20.68 -10.40 5.41
N THR A 2 19.46 -10.41 5.86
CA THR A 2 18.89 -11.54 6.62
C THR A 2 18.68 -12.70 5.65
N GLU A 3 19.35 -13.81 5.90
CA GLU A 3 19.09 -15.06 5.16
C GLU A 3 17.64 -15.43 5.38
N HIS A 4 16.86 -15.49 4.31
CA HIS A 4 15.49 -15.98 4.36
C HIS A 4 15.53 -17.51 4.49
N PRO A 5 15.01 -18.11 5.56
CA PRO A 5 15.01 -19.57 5.71
C PRO A 5 14.10 -20.28 4.69
N VAL A 6 13.24 -19.52 4.02
CA VAL A 6 12.37 -20.03 2.96
C VAL A 6 12.87 -19.50 1.62
N THR A 7 13.35 -20.42 0.78
CA THR A 7 13.77 -20.10 -0.58
C THR A 7 12.53 -19.95 -1.46
N PRO A 8 12.39 -18.83 -2.19
CA PRO A 8 11.32 -18.68 -3.17
C PRO A 8 11.40 -19.76 -4.24
N ARG A 9 10.25 -20.23 -4.71
CA ARG A 9 10.13 -21.12 -5.87
C ARG A 9 9.77 -20.34 -7.12
N GLU A 10 10.11 -20.91 -8.27
CA GLU A 10 9.76 -20.37 -9.55
C GLU A 10 8.41 -20.91 -10.03
N LEU A 11 7.56 -20.02 -10.53
CA LEU A 11 6.30 -20.33 -11.20
C LEU A 11 6.36 -19.78 -12.62
N ARG A 12 6.23 -20.67 -13.59
CA ARG A 12 6.22 -20.30 -15.00
C ARG A 12 4.77 -20.24 -15.49
N ILE A 13 4.39 -19.11 -16.07
CA ILE A 13 3.08 -18.90 -16.70
C ILE A 13 3.35 -18.33 -18.09
N ASP A 14 3.01 -19.07 -19.10
CA ASP A 14 3.34 -18.77 -20.49
C ASP A 14 4.85 -18.49 -20.64
N ASP A 15 5.20 -17.34 -21.19
CA ASP A 15 6.59 -16.91 -21.40
C ASP A 15 7.19 -16.14 -20.23
N ARG A 16 6.46 -16.01 -19.11
CA ARG A 16 6.88 -15.26 -17.93
C ARG A 16 7.21 -16.18 -16.77
N SER A 17 8.27 -15.83 -16.04
CA SER A 17 8.68 -16.51 -14.81
C SER A 17 8.45 -15.59 -13.61
N TYR A 18 7.86 -16.14 -12.56
CA TYR A 18 7.56 -15.44 -11.32
C TYR A 18 8.19 -16.18 -10.15
N ARG A 19 8.66 -15.45 -9.16
CA ARG A 19 9.09 -16.03 -7.89
C ARG A 19 7.98 -15.85 -6.85
N TYR A 20 7.69 -16.91 -6.10
CA TYR A 20 6.71 -16.90 -5.04
C TYR A 20 7.25 -17.59 -3.78
N TYR A 21 6.69 -17.28 -2.64
CA TYR A 21 7.01 -17.90 -1.36
C TYR A 21 6.02 -19.03 -1.07
N PRO A 22 6.48 -20.30 -1.11
CA PRO A 22 5.58 -21.45 -0.96
C PRO A 22 5.13 -21.61 0.48
N LEU A 23 3.81 -21.63 0.71
CA LEU A 23 3.22 -21.78 2.05
C LEU A 23 3.38 -23.18 2.63
N ASP A 24 3.58 -24.18 1.77
CA ASP A 24 3.80 -25.58 2.16
C ASP A 24 5.13 -25.83 2.92
N THR A 25 5.97 -24.81 2.98
CA THR A 25 7.20 -24.84 3.80
C THR A 25 6.95 -24.63 5.29
N VAL A 26 5.82 -24.03 5.64
CA VAL A 26 5.48 -23.66 7.04
C VAL A 26 4.13 -24.19 7.51
N ALA A 27 3.29 -24.69 6.61
CA ALA A 27 1.98 -25.23 6.92
C ALA A 27 1.71 -26.50 6.11
N SER A 28 1.08 -27.52 6.72
CA SER A 28 0.72 -28.74 6.02
C SER A 28 -0.42 -28.51 5.02
N PRO A 29 -0.60 -29.38 4.01
CA PRO A 29 -1.74 -29.30 3.08
C PRO A 29 -3.10 -29.26 3.79
N GLU A 30 -3.24 -29.99 4.91
CA GLU A 30 -4.47 -29.99 5.70
C GLU A 30 -4.71 -28.62 6.35
N GLN A 31 -3.69 -28.02 6.96
CA GLN A 31 -3.75 -26.68 7.54
C GLN A 31 -4.10 -25.64 6.46
N LEU A 32 -3.42 -25.69 5.32
CA LEU A 32 -3.70 -24.80 4.18
C LEU A 32 -5.12 -24.98 3.65
N GLY A 33 -5.66 -26.21 3.64
CA GLY A 33 -7.03 -26.49 3.21
C GLY A 33 -8.10 -25.82 4.09
N ARG A 34 -7.84 -25.70 5.39
CA ARG A 34 -8.74 -25.04 6.35
C ARG A 34 -8.58 -23.53 6.44
N MET A 35 -7.43 -23.01 6.02
CA MET A 35 -7.04 -21.64 6.20
C MET A 35 -7.80 -20.71 5.24
N PRO A 36 -8.47 -19.63 5.72
CA PRO A 36 -9.03 -18.60 4.87
C PRO A 36 -7.97 -17.93 3.97
N LEU A 37 -8.37 -17.43 2.81
CA LEU A 37 -7.46 -16.81 1.87
C LEU A 37 -6.70 -15.62 2.48
N CYS A 38 -7.38 -14.78 3.27
CA CYS A 38 -6.75 -13.65 3.96
C CYS A 38 -5.62 -14.08 4.90
N ILE A 39 -5.78 -15.20 5.60
CA ILE A 39 -4.74 -15.75 6.49
C ILE A 39 -3.56 -16.30 5.66
N LYS A 40 -3.83 -16.94 4.53
CA LYS A 40 -2.77 -17.37 3.58
C LYS A 40 -1.96 -16.18 3.07
N LEU A 41 -2.62 -15.06 2.75
CA LEU A 41 -1.94 -13.83 2.33
C LEU A 41 -1.07 -13.24 3.45
N LEU A 42 -1.55 -13.24 4.69
CA LEU A 42 -0.75 -12.80 5.84
C LEU A 42 0.46 -13.73 6.09
N LEU A 43 0.26 -15.03 5.93
CA LEU A 43 1.34 -16.02 6.06
C LEU A 43 2.41 -15.81 4.98
N GLU A 44 2.01 -15.61 3.73
CA GLU A 44 2.94 -15.28 2.63
C GLU A 44 3.67 -13.95 2.89
N ASN A 45 2.96 -12.94 3.38
CA ASN A 45 3.54 -11.64 3.71
C ASN A 45 4.66 -11.78 4.74
N LEU A 46 4.46 -12.54 5.81
CA LEU A 46 5.49 -12.83 6.82
C LEU A 46 6.69 -13.57 6.21
N LEU A 47 6.46 -14.58 5.37
CA LEU A 47 7.53 -15.30 4.69
C LEU A 47 8.36 -14.37 3.80
N ARG A 48 7.70 -13.53 3.03
CA ARG A 48 8.31 -12.55 2.12
C ARG A 48 9.16 -11.53 2.88
N GLN A 49 8.73 -11.13 4.08
CA GLN A 49 9.47 -10.20 4.94
C GLN A 49 10.61 -10.86 5.73
N GLY A 50 10.86 -12.15 5.54
CA GLY A 50 11.94 -12.86 6.19
C GLY A 50 11.69 -13.22 7.66
N ALA A 51 10.43 -13.33 8.06
CA ALA A 51 10.05 -13.69 9.43
C ALA A 51 10.72 -14.98 9.94
N GLY A 52 10.99 -15.92 9.05
CA GLY A 52 11.69 -17.17 9.40
C GLY A 52 13.15 -16.99 9.86
N GLY A 53 13.74 -15.81 9.70
CA GLY A 53 15.11 -15.51 10.14
C GLY A 53 15.24 -15.12 11.61
N SER A 54 14.14 -15.11 12.38
CA SER A 54 14.14 -14.79 13.80
C SER A 54 13.19 -15.67 14.60
N ASP A 55 13.47 -15.87 15.89
CA ASP A 55 12.59 -16.64 16.76
C ASP A 55 11.19 -16.05 16.88
N SER A 56 11.09 -14.72 16.95
CA SER A 56 9.82 -13.99 16.97
C SER A 56 9.05 -14.18 15.68
N GLY A 57 9.69 -14.06 14.52
CA GLY A 57 9.06 -14.29 13.23
C GLY A 57 8.61 -15.74 13.04
N MET A 58 9.42 -16.71 13.49
CA MET A 58 9.01 -18.13 13.48
C MET A 58 7.80 -18.39 14.37
N ALA A 59 7.69 -17.70 15.52
CA ALA A 59 6.51 -17.79 16.37
C ALA A 59 5.26 -17.25 15.66
N GLN A 60 5.36 -16.12 14.96
CA GLN A 60 4.27 -15.54 14.16
C GLN A 60 3.85 -16.48 13.01
N LEU A 61 4.80 -17.06 12.29
CA LEU A 61 4.53 -18.03 11.22
C LEU A 61 3.78 -19.28 11.76
N ARG A 62 4.24 -19.82 12.87
CA ARG A 62 3.59 -20.98 13.52
C ARG A 62 2.19 -20.64 13.99
N ALA A 63 1.98 -19.46 14.58
CA ALA A 63 0.66 -19.02 15.05
C ALA A 63 -0.34 -18.94 13.90
N LEU A 64 0.05 -18.35 12.77
CA LEU A 64 -0.81 -18.29 11.57
C LEU A 64 -1.03 -19.68 10.95
N ALA A 65 -0.01 -20.54 10.92
CA ALA A 65 -0.13 -21.89 10.37
C ALA A 65 -1.11 -22.78 11.17
N HIS A 66 -1.33 -22.51 12.45
CA HIS A 66 -2.27 -23.21 13.31
C HIS A 66 -3.70 -22.62 13.32
N TRP A 67 -4.12 -22.05 12.20
CA TRP A 67 -5.48 -21.52 12.06
C TRP A 67 -6.55 -22.62 12.12
N PRO A 68 -7.71 -22.43 12.84
CA PRO A 68 -8.00 -21.28 13.72
C PRO A 68 -7.10 -21.29 14.96
N PRO A 69 -6.77 -20.11 15.50
CA PRO A 69 -5.94 -20.03 16.70
C PRO A 69 -6.69 -20.64 17.89
N ASP A 70 -5.95 -21.21 18.82
CA ASP A 70 -6.50 -21.69 20.07
C ASP A 70 -7.20 -20.55 20.83
N VAL A 71 -8.34 -20.87 21.45
CA VAL A 71 -9.16 -19.88 22.15
C VAL A 71 -8.34 -19.21 23.26
N GLY A 72 -8.10 -17.91 23.15
CA GLY A 72 -7.48 -17.08 24.17
C GLY A 72 -6.08 -16.53 23.84
N GLY A 73 -5.49 -16.86 22.71
CA GLY A 73 -4.22 -16.27 22.28
C GLY A 73 -4.42 -15.04 21.38
N SER A 74 -3.90 -13.87 21.79
CA SER A 74 -3.69 -12.74 20.88
C SER A 74 -2.21 -12.66 20.54
N MET A 75 -1.86 -12.69 19.26
CA MET A 75 -0.50 -12.47 18.81
C MET A 75 -0.49 -11.35 17.77
N GLU A 76 0.34 -10.36 17.99
CA GLU A 76 0.62 -9.34 16.99
C GLU A 76 1.53 -9.91 15.91
N ILE A 77 1.20 -9.63 14.65
CA ILE A 77 2.01 -10.01 13.51
C ILE A 77 2.54 -8.77 12.81
N ALA A 78 3.77 -8.83 12.32
CA ALA A 78 4.30 -7.81 11.44
C ALA A 78 3.58 -7.89 10.08
N PHE A 79 3.26 -6.74 9.52
CA PHE A 79 2.62 -6.64 8.21
C PHE A 79 3.28 -5.55 7.38
N ALA A 80 3.69 -5.89 6.16
CA ALA A 80 4.18 -4.93 5.19
C ALA A 80 3.16 -4.85 4.03
N PRO A 81 2.46 -3.72 3.85
CA PRO A 81 1.53 -3.56 2.76
C PRO A 81 2.26 -3.55 1.42
N ALA A 82 1.64 -4.10 0.37
CA ALA A 82 2.16 -4.00 -0.99
C ALA A 82 1.86 -2.63 -1.63
N ARG A 83 0.95 -1.85 -1.03
CA ARG A 83 0.47 -0.57 -1.51
C ARG A 83 -0.23 0.19 -0.39
N VAL A 84 -0.19 1.51 -0.46
CA VAL A 84 -0.94 2.40 0.43
C VAL A 84 -1.90 3.26 -0.40
N VAL A 85 -3.15 3.36 0.03
CA VAL A 85 -4.14 4.28 -0.55
C VAL A 85 -4.48 5.32 0.50
N LEU A 86 -4.29 6.58 0.15
CA LEU A 86 -4.55 7.73 1.03
C LEU A 86 -5.72 8.54 0.49
N GLN A 87 -6.53 9.06 1.38
CA GLN A 87 -7.44 10.15 1.07
C GLN A 87 -6.74 11.51 1.26
N ASP A 88 -7.28 12.58 0.72
CA ASP A 88 -6.61 13.88 0.65
C ASP A 88 -6.42 14.57 2.00
N PHE A 89 -7.30 14.41 2.98
CA PHE A 89 -7.13 15.05 4.30
C PHE A 89 -5.94 14.50 5.09
N THR A 90 -5.68 13.20 4.99
CA THR A 90 -4.55 12.56 5.67
C THR A 90 -3.33 12.43 4.77
N GLY A 91 -3.54 12.29 3.48
CA GLY A 91 -2.48 12.07 2.49
C GLY A 91 -1.63 13.31 2.23
N VAL A 92 -2.24 14.49 2.15
CA VAL A 92 -1.49 15.75 1.94
C VAL A 92 -0.51 16.00 3.08
N PRO A 93 -0.89 15.95 4.37
CA PRO A 93 0.07 16.04 5.48
C PRO A 93 1.20 15.01 5.40
N ALA A 94 0.91 13.76 5.05
CA ALA A 94 1.93 12.73 4.92
C ALA A 94 2.99 13.08 3.85
N ILE A 95 2.59 13.68 2.73
CA ILE A 95 3.53 14.14 1.71
C ILE A 95 4.31 15.37 2.16
N VAL A 96 3.69 16.25 2.97
CA VAL A 96 4.40 17.38 3.61
C VAL A 96 5.48 16.86 4.54
N ASP A 97 5.20 15.83 5.34
CA ASP A 97 6.19 15.21 6.22
C ASP A 97 7.36 14.61 5.43
N LEU A 98 7.10 13.92 4.33
CA LEU A 98 8.17 13.41 3.45
C LEU A 98 9.01 14.55 2.85
N ALA A 99 8.39 15.67 2.47
CA ALA A 99 9.11 16.84 1.99
C ALA A 99 10.00 17.44 3.09
N ALA A 100 9.48 17.61 4.30
CA ALA A 100 10.23 18.08 5.46
C ALA A 100 11.40 17.14 5.82
N MET A 101 11.21 15.83 5.68
CA MET A 101 12.30 14.86 5.86
C MET A 101 13.41 15.04 4.83
N ARG A 102 13.09 15.40 3.58
CA ARG A 102 14.10 15.73 2.55
C ARG A 102 14.92 16.94 2.94
N ASP A 103 14.24 18.01 3.35
CA ASP A 103 14.93 19.25 3.80
C ASP A 103 15.83 18.98 5.01
N ALA A 104 15.37 18.19 5.97
CA ALA A 104 16.16 17.80 7.13
C ALA A 104 17.39 16.96 6.72
N LEU A 105 17.21 16.00 5.83
CA LEU A 105 18.31 15.16 5.36
C LEU A 105 19.35 15.97 4.59
N GLU A 106 18.93 16.92 3.74
CA GLU A 106 19.81 17.84 3.04
C GLU A 106 20.62 18.70 4.01
N THR A 107 19.96 19.24 5.04
CA THR A 107 20.62 20.01 6.11
C THR A 107 21.67 19.20 6.84
N LEU A 108 21.46 17.90 6.99
CA LEU A 108 22.41 16.96 7.59
C LEU A 108 23.51 16.50 6.61
N GLY A 109 23.53 17.02 5.38
CA GLY A 109 24.51 16.66 4.35
C GLY A 109 24.26 15.34 3.63
N GLY A 110 23.04 14.77 3.76
CA GLY A 110 22.63 13.56 3.05
C GLY A 110 21.97 13.87 1.70
N ASP A 111 21.74 12.83 0.89
CA ASP A 111 21.01 12.96 -0.38
C ASP A 111 19.49 12.91 -0.13
N PRO A 112 18.75 14.03 -0.33
CA PRO A 112 17.31 14.10 -0.09
C PRO A 112 16.50 13.12 -0.97
N ARG A 113 17.04 12.70 -2.12
CA ARG A 113 16.38 11.73 -3.02
C ARG A 113 16.24 10.34 -2.42
N ARG A 114 16.92 10.06 -1.32
CA ARG A 114 16.76 8.80 -0.56
C ARG A 114 15.45 8.72 0.20
N ILE A 115 14.78 9.86 0.43
CA ILE A 115 13.45 9.91 1.06
C ILE A 115 12.39 9.73 -0.01
N ASN A 116 11.80 8.55 -0.06
CA ASN A 116 10.69 8.17 -0.94
C ASN A 116 9.76 7.19 -0.21
N PRO A 117 8.48 7.09 -0.58
CA PRO A 117 7.66 5.97 -0.17
C PRO A 117 8.31 4.63 -0.56
N GLN A 118 8.37 3.69 0.38
CA GLN A 118 8.99 2.37 0.15
C GLN A 118 8.10 1.43 -0.67
N VAL A 119 6.80 1.72 -0.72
CA VAL A 119 5.81 0.99 -1.51
C VAL A 119 4.98 1.99 -2.31
N PRO A 120 4.30 1.57 -3.38
CA PRO A 120 3.42 2.45 -4.13
C PRO A 120 2.35 3.11 -3.25
N VAL A 121 2.21 4.42 -3.37
CA VAL A 121 1.23 5.24 -2.66
C VAL A 121 0.37 5.96 -3.68
N ASP A 122 -0.96 5.78 -3.58
CA ASP A 122 -1.94 6.52 -4.35
C ASP A 122 -2.74 7.42 -3.42
N LEU A 123 -2.70 8.72 -3.69
CA LEU A 123 -3.51 9.71 -2.98
C LEU A 123 -4.72 10.07 -3.84
N VAL A 124 -5.92 9.84 -3.30
CA VAL A 124 -7.17 10.12 -4.00
C VAL A 124 -7.79 11.39 -3.44
N ILE A 125 -8.07 12.36 -4.33
CA ILE A 125 -8.71 13.61 -3.97
C ILE A 125 -10.21 13.45 -4.12
N ASP A 126 -10.91 13.26 -3.00
CA ASP A 126 -12.36 13.05 -2.98
C ASP A 126 -13.07 13.67 -1.78
N HIS A 127 -12.54 13.52 -0.57
CA HIS A 127 -13.21 13.93 0.66
C HIS A 127 -13.29 15.44 0.87
N SER A 128 -12.41 16.21 0.25
CA SER A 128 -12.39 17.68 0.34
C SER A 128 -13.17 18.37 -0.77
N VAL A 129 -13.66 17.61 -1.75
CA VAL A 129 -14.37 18.16 -2.90
C VAL A 129 -15.76 18.63 -2.50
N GLN A 130 -16.11 19.89 -2.83
CA GLN A 130 -17.40 20.49 -2.53
C GLN A 130 -18.30 20.51 -3.76
N VAL A 131 -19.59 20.28 -3.56
CA VAL A 131 -20.61 20.40 -4.59
C VAL A 131 -21.24 21.79 -4.49
N ASP A 132 -20.86 22.70 -5.39
CA ASP A 132 -21.40 24.06 -5.46
C ASP A 132 -22.65 24.18 -6.34
N ALA A 133 -22.75 23.32 -7.34
CA ALA A 133 -23.87 23.25 -8.26
C ALA A 133 -24.29 21.81 -8.52
N PHE A 134 -25.57 21.60 -8.73
CA PHE A 134 -26.18 20.31 -9.01
C PHE A 134 -27.35 20.44 -9.99
N GLY A 135 -27.88 19.30 -10.47
CA GLY A 135 -29.10 19.25 -11.27
C GLY A 135 -29.04 19.89 -12.66
N SER A 136 -27.84 20.18 -13.18
CA SER A 136 -27.68 20.75 -14.52
C SER A 136 -26.50 20.12 -15.27
N ALA A 137 -26.53 20.15 -16.60
CA ALA A 137 -25.44 19.63 -17.42
C ALA A 137 -24.09 20.37 -17.22
N SER A 138 -24.14 21.62 -16.75
CA SER A 138 -22.95 22.43 -16.47
C SER A 138 -22.39 22.29 -15.07
N ALA A 139 -23.10 21.61 -14.15
CA ALA A 139 -22.75 21.52 -12.74
C ALA A 139 -21.37 20.90 -12.52
N GLN A 140 -21.02 19.82 -13.21
CA GLN A 140 -19.73 19.17 -13.08
C GLN A 140 -18.57 20.10 -13.48
N ALA A 141 -18.69 20.77 -14.63
CA ALA A 141 -17.65 21.69 -15.10
C ALA A 141 -17.47 22.88 -14.15
N LEU A 142 -18.56 23.42 -13.61
CA LEU A 142 -18.52 24.50 -12.63
C LEU A 142 -17.85 24.06 -11.32
N ASN A 143 -18.24 22.90 -10.77
CA ASN A 143 -17.66 22.36 -9.55
C ASN A 143 -16.15 22.09 -9.71
N THR A 144 -15.75 21.49 -10.81
CA THR A 144 -14.32 21.25 -11.11
C THR A 144 -13.52 22.55 -11.15
N ARG A 145 -14.03 23.57 -11.84
CA ARG A 145 -13.36 24.88 -11.91
C ARG A 145 -13.21 25.50 -10.52
N ARG A 146 -14.28 25.53 -9.74
CA ARG A 146 -14.24 26.10 -8.38
C ARG A 146 -13.33 25.32 -7.44
N GLU A 147 -13.27 24.02 -7.59
CA GLU A 147 -12.36 23.18 -6.82
C GLU A 147 -10.90 23.56 -7.08
N TYR A 148 -10.51 23.75 -8.34
CA TYR A 148 -9.16 24.19 -8.68
C TYR A 148 -8.88 25.65 -8.27
N GLU A 149 -9.88 26.54 -8.33
CA GLU A 149 -9.75 27.91 -7.84
C GLU A 149 -9.49 27.95 -6.32
N ARG A 150 -10.16 27.12 -5.54
CA ARG A 150 -10.00 27.06 -4.08
C ARG A 150 -8.71 26.40 -3.61
N ASN A 151 -8.31 25.35 -4.28
CA ASN A 151 -7.29 24.42 -3.83
C ASN A 151 -6.06 24.36 -4.76
N GLY A 152 -5.86 25.40 -5.59
CA GLY A 152 -4.80 25.43 -6.60
C GLY A 152 -3.40 25.25 -6.03
N GLU A 153 -3.10 25.83 -4.85
CA GLU A 153 -1.80 25.67 -4.18
C GLU A 153 -1.57 24.21 -3.75
N ARG A 154 -2.58 23.60 -3.16
CA ARG A 154 -2.53 22.18 -2.76
C ARG A 154 -2.28 21.27 -3.95
N TYR A 155 -2.95 21.53 -5.08
CA TYR A 155 -2.76 20.73 -6.30
C TYR A 155 -1.40 20.97 -6.95
N ALA A 156 -0.89 22.18 -6.88
CA ALA A 156 0.48 22.48 -7.33
C ALA A 156 1.51 21.69 -6.50
N PHE A 157 1.33 21.66 -5.18
CA PHE A 157 2.17 20.88 -4.27
C PHE A 157 2.09 19.37 -4.58
N LEU A 158 0.89 18.81 -4.71
CA LEU A 158 0.73 17.40 -5.05
C LEU A 158 1.31 17.03 -6.41
N ARG A 159 1.17 17.91 -7.40
CA ARG A 159 1.79 17.73 -8.71
C ARG A 159 3.32 17.76 -8.64
N TRP A 160 3.88 18.61 -7.79
CA TRP A 160 5.30 18.58 -7.47
C TRP A 160 5.68 17.24 -6.84
N GLY A 161 4.92 16.77 -5.84
CA GLY A 161 5.17 15.51 -5.15
C GLY A 161 5.22 14.31 -6.10
N GLN A 162 4.31 14.20 -7.07
CA GLN A 162 4.34 13.14 -8.09
C GLN A 162 5.61 13.12 -8.95
N ARG A 163 6.31 14.24 -9.06
CA ARG A 163 7.55 14.37 -9.83
C ARG A 163 8.78 14.21 -8.95
N ALA A 164 8.64 14.57 -7.69
CA ALA A 164 9.73 14.59 -6.73
C ALA A 164 9.93 13.23 -6.05
N PHE A 165 8.86 12.50 -5.79
CA PHE A 165 8.89 11.21 -5.10
C PHE A 165 8.67 10.06 -6.08
N ASP A 166 9.51 9.04 -5.97
CA ASP A 166 9.23 7.74 -6.55
C ASP A 166 8.07 7.07 -5.79
N ASN A 167 7.36 6.16 -6.45
CA ASN A 167 6.24 5.42 -5.85
C ASN A 167 5.07 6.27 -5.33
N PHE A 168 4.89 7.49 -5.83
CA PHE A 168 3.79 8.36 -5.44
C PHE A 168 2.96 8.81 -6.64
N SER A 169 1.64 8.62 -6.56
CA SER A 169 0.70 9.09 -7.57
C SER A 169 -0.51 9.76 -6.93
N VAL A 170 -1.16 10.63 -7.70
CA VAL A 170 -2.35 11.37 -7.27
C VAL A 170 -3.48 11.13 -8.26
N VAL A 171 -4.62 10.70 -7.74
CA VAL A 171 -5.88 10.61 -8.49
C VAL A 171 -6.59 11.95 -8.36
N PRO A 172 -6.84 12.67 -9.47
CA PRO A 172 -7.38 14.03 -9.43
C PRO A 172 -8.84 14.06 -8.97
N PRO A 173 -9.37 15.25 -8.55
CA PRO A 173 -10.75 15.42 -8.15
C PRO A 173 -11.71 15.07 -9.29
N GLY A 174 -12.88 14.53 -8.95
CA GLY A 174 -13.90 14.13 -9.92
C GLY A 174 -13.71 12.76 -10.57
N THR A 175 -12.70 11.99 -10.16
CA THR A 175 -12.43 10.64 -10.68
C THR A 175 -13.25 9.57 -9.96
N GLY A 176 -13.64 9.82 -8.72
CA GLY A 176 -14.45 8.90 -7.90
C GLY A 176 -13.99 8.85 -6.46
N ILE A 177 -14.81 8.25 -5.61
CA ILE A 177 -14.57 8.14 -4.17
C ILE A 177 -13.62 6.98 -3.86
N VAL A 178 -12.67 7.20 -2.93
CA VAL A 178 -11.66 6.20 -2.55
C VAL A 178 -12.26 4.92 -1.96
N HIS A 179 -13.34 5.04 -1.19
CA HIS A 179 -13.94 3.90 -0.48
C HIS A 179 -14.73 2.92 -1.34
N GLN A 180 -15.08 3.29 -2.55
CA GLN A 180 -15.89 2.46 -3.44
C GLN A 180 -15.23 2.27 -4.80
N VAL A 181 -15.28 3.27 -5.66
CA VAL A 181 -14.83 3.16 -7.05
C VAL A 181 -13.31 3.01 -7.15
N ASN A 182 -12.55 3.81 -6.39
CA ASN A 182 -11.10 3.78 -6.50
C ASN A 182 -10.46 2.57 -5.82
N LEU A 183 -11.09 1.99 -4.80
CA LEU A 183 -10.60 0.72 -4.24
C LEU A 183 -10.68 -0.41 -5.26
N GLU A 184 -11.78 -0.55 -5.99
CA GLU A 184 -11.90 -1.56 -7.05
C GLU A 184 -10.91 -1.30 -8.20
N TYR A 185 -10.79 -0.05 -8.64
CA TYR A 185 -9.89 0.33 -9.72
C TYR A 185 -8.41 0.17 -9.35
N LEU A 186 -8.05 0.54 -8.13
CA LEU A 186 -6.68 0.52 -7.64
C LEU A 186 -6.28 -0.83 -7.02
N ALA A 187 -7.24 -1.61 -6.49
CA ALA A 187 -6.96 -2.87 -5.81
C ALA A 187 -6.65 -3.99 -6.81
N ARG A 188 -5.42 -4.08 -7.22
CA ARG A 188 -4.94 -5.23 -8.03
C ARG A 188 -4.80 -6.45 -7.13
N VAL A 189 -5.33 -7.58 -7.58
CA VAL A 189 -5.26 -8.86 -6.84
C VAL A 189 -3.84 -9.42 -6.84
N VAL A 190 -3.14 -9.30 -7.96
CA VAL A 190 -1.76 -9.73 -8.11
C VAL A 190 -0.89 -8.55 -8.50
N VAL A 191 0.14 -8.30 -7.71
CA VAL A 191 1.15 -7.29 -7.97
C VAL A 191 2.48 -8.01 -8.16
N THR A 192 3.14 -7.75 -9.29
CA THR A 192 4.49 -8.25 -9.58
C THR A 192 5.48 -7.09 -9.49
N GLY A 193 6.58 -7.30 -8.80
CA GLY A 193 7.70 -6.37 -8.69
C GLY A 193 8.94 -6.93 -9.38
#